data_62d71290013cd418c2617e18d75c4293
#
_entry.id   62d71290013cd418c2617e18d75c4293
#
_cell.length_a   1.000
_cell.length_b   1.000
_cell.length_c   1.000
_cell.angle_alpha   90.00
_cell.angle_beta   90.00
_cell.angle_gamma   90.00
#
_symmetry.space_group_name_H-M   'P 1'
#
loop_
_entity.id
_entity.type
_entity.pdbx_description
1 polymer ?
#
loop_
_entity_poly.entity_id
_entity_poly.type
_entity_poly.pdbx_seq_one_letter_code
_entity_poly.pdbx_strand_id
1 'polypeptide(L)'
;LLCFTCSIPAFAAETATPSNADERREILPDLESDAPGTLESKTPEASEEVSLVLVTEIQNEDELLSLPDFTLPLRTTPSDDDLEEIYQLALQYQTVCATVSAGEEIRQETFPVSWDFSAIDQTTPGEYTAAGRIELPEGYAFGETVLQELQISVRVEEMPPAVITSIEQWYPYTDAFAVQQGSETETLENLFAFSPYYLDCYTENGTSCTAAVEWDFSGIDLNTVGLYHAMGKLTAPENTAFAEGIAFPDISIPVSVQASGRPDINCFLAARGNLHFPWVTPPGKMDEISVWLSENNGSWNRLESGVYVGQEMLSIATRLLTPGSSYRLQVDYDGGQTGILSFTYADEIVLEGYHEGDRDG
;
A
#
# COMPACT_ATOMS: atom_id res chain seq x y z
N LEU A 1 -5.80 -8.71 -23.95
CA LEU A 1 -7.15 -8.46 -23.41
C LEU A 1 -7.60 -9.68 -22.62
N LEU A 2 -7.30 -9.75 -21.34
CA LEU A 2 -7.90 -10.70 -20.41
C LEU A 2 -8.05 -9.96 -19.07
N CYS A 3 -9.30 -9.54 -18.79
CA CYS A 3 -9.73 -9.03 -17.51
C CYS A 3 -9.67 -10.15 -16.47
N PHE A 4 -8.86 -9.99 -15.43
CA PHE A 4 -9.03 -10.70 -14.19
C PHE A 4 -9.69 -9.76 -13.16
N THR A 5 -10.96 -10.03 -12.90
CA THR A 5 -11.68 -9.42 -11.77
C THR A 5 -11.29 -10.18 -10.50
N CYS A 6 -10.49 -9.56 -9.65
CA CYS A 6 -10.21 -10.06 -8.31
C CYS A 6 -11.29 -9.54 -7.36
N SER A 7 -12.17 -10.42 -6.89
CA SER A 7 -13.17 -10.12 -5.85
C SER A 7 -12.52 -10.29 -4.49
N ILE A 8 -12.43 -9.21 -3.74
CA ILE A 8 -11.99 -9.21 -2.33
C ILE A 8 -13.23 -9.46 -1.46
N PRO A 9 -13.26 -10.47 -0.57
CA PRO A 9 -14.32 -10.63 0.40
C PRO A 9 -14.16 -9.60 1.54
N ALA A 10 -15.24 -8.86 1.82
CA ALA A 10 -15.33 -7.96 2.95
C ALA A 10 -15.39 -8.75 4.26
N PHE A 11 -14.41 -8.55 5.14
CA PHE A 11 -14.49 -8.97 6.53
C PHE A 11 -15.29 -7.94 7.34
N ALA A 12 -16.42 -8.37 7.88
CA ALA A 12 -17.19 -7.61 8.84
C ALA A 12 -16.50 -7.69 10.21
N ALA A 13 -16.15 -6.53 10.76
CA ALA A 13 -15.67 -6.40 12.12
C ALA A 13 -16.89 -6.40 13.08
N GLU A 14 -17.02 -7.44 13.89
CA GLU A 14 -17.90 -7.47 15.06
C GLU A 14 -17.21 -6.75 16.22
N THR A 15 -17.79 -5.64 16.64
CA THR A 15 -17.43 -4.92 17.86
C THR A 15 -18.04 -5.63 19.06
N ALA A 16 -17.22 -6.23 19.90
CA ALA A 16 -17.62 -6.71 21.23
C ALA A 16 -17.43 -5.58 22.25
N THR A 17 -18.51 -5.15 22.86
CA THR A 17 -18.55 -4.29 24.05
C THR A 17 -18.30 -5.13 25.32
N PRO A 18 -17.53 -4.63 26.32
CA PRO A 18 -17.39 -5.30 27.60
C PRO A 18 -18.54 -4.94 28.55
N SER A 19 -19.18 -5.96 29.13
CA SER A 19 -20.13 -5.81 30.22
C SER A 19 -19.46 -6.15 31.54
N ASN A 20 -19.65 -5.23 32.48
CA ASN A 20 -19.18 -5.19 33.85
C ASN A 20 -19.72 -6.31 34.75
N ALA A 21 -18.84 -6.66 35.67
CA ALA A 21 -18.98 -7.07 37.07
C ALA A 21 -20.40 -7.23 37.66
N ASP A 22 -20.62 -8.31 38.40
CA ASP A 22 -20.88 -8.16 39.81
C ASP A 22 -20.78 -9.50 40.58
N GLU A 23 -20.29 -9.36 41.75
CA GLU A 23 -20.18 -10.27 42.89
C GLU A 23 -21.38 -11.18 43.09
N ARG A 24 -21.09 -12.39 43.55
CA ARG A 24 -21.66 -12.93 44.81
C ARG A 24 -20.91 -14.14 45.34
N ARG A 25 -20.50 -13.97 46.55
CA ARG A 25 -20.04 -14.92 47.55
C ARG A 25 -21.13 -15.89 47.95
N GLU A 26 -20.63 -16.92 48.65
CA GLU A 26 -21.30 -17.80 49.62
C GLU A 26 -21.92 -19.07 49.01
N ILE A 27 -21.79 -20.23 49.54
CA ILE A 27 -21.60 -20.77 50.93
C ILE A 27 -21.21 -22.25 50.78
N LEU A 28 -20.25 -22.69 51.57
CA LEU A 28 -20.07 -24.11 51.96
C LEU A 28 -21.14 -24.49 52.97
N PRO A 29 -21.56 -25.72 53.02
CA PRO A 29 -21.61 -26.38 54.34
C PRO A 29 -20.86 -27.70 54.42
N ASP A 30 -20.41 -27.88 55.62
CA ASP A 30 -19.65 -28.93 56.24
C ASP A 30 -20.32 -30.33 56.26
N LEU A 31 -19.40 -31.30 56.40
CA LEU A 31 -19.42 -32.50 57.27
C LEU A 31 -20.64 -33.42 57.29
N GLU A 32 -20.40 -34.70 57.01
CA GLU A 32 -20.29 -35.73 58.06
C GLU A 32 -19.86 -37.10 57.46
N SER A 33 -18.83 -37.62 57.99
CA SER A 33 -18.50 -38.92 58.57
C SER A 33 -19.51 -40.05 58.34
N ASP A 34 -19.05 -41.16 57.71
CA ASP A 34 -19.03 -42.48 58.34
C ASP A 34 -18.30 -43.51 57.46
N ALA A 35 -17.41 -44.25 58.07
CA ALA A 35 -16.73 -45.45 57.58
C ALA A 35 -17.52 -46.70 58.04
N PRO A 36 -17.11 -47.96 57.77
CA PRO A 36 -16.21 -48.56 56.75
C PRO A 36 -16.88 -49.71 55.96
N GLY A 37 -16.53 -49.88 54.73
CA GLY A 37 -17.01 -50.98 53.89
C GLY A 37 -15.89 -51.57 53.02
N THR A 38 -15.43 -52.71 53.47
CA THR A 38 -14.91 -53.89 52.74
C THR A 38 -13.93 -53.65 51.59
N LEU A 39 -12.67 -53.94 51.81
CA LEU A 39 -11.62 -54.23 50.86
C LEU A 39 -12.05 -55.31 49.88
N GLU A 40 -12.54 -54.97 48.72
CA GLU A 40 -12.44 -55.83 47.53
C GLU A 40 -11.15 -55.52 46.81
N SER A 41 -10.25 -56.53 46.87
CA SER A 41 -9.04 -56.59 46.08
C SER A 41 -9.37 -56.59 44.61
N LYS A 42 -9.33 -55.36 43.96
CA LYS A 42 -9.26 -55.25 42.52
C LYS A 42 -7.84 -55.62 42.10
N THR A 43 -7.73 -56.74 41.41
CA THR A 43 -6.60 -57.10 40.58
C THR A 43 -6.13 -55.91 39.78
N PRO A 44 -4.83 -55.59 39.71
CA PRO A 44 -4.35 -54.56 38.84
C PRO A 44 -4.74 -54.89 37.40
N GLU A 45 -5.61 -54.06 36.79
CA GLU A 45 -5.78 -54.07 35.35
C GLU A 45 -4.38 -53.97 34.74
N ALA A 46 -4.09 -54.95 33.88
CA ALA A 46 -2.89 -54.92 33.07
C ALA A 46 -2.83 -53.53 32.41
N SER A 47 -1.77 -52.79 32.68
CA SER A 47 -1.46 -51.57 31.90
C SER A 47 -1.42 -52.01 30.44
N GLU A 48 -2.37 -51.55 29.64
CA GLU A 48 -2.25 -51.63 28.20
C GLU A 48 -0.90 -50.99 27.87
N GLU A 49 0.06 -51.81 27.45
CA GLU A 49 1.28 -51.32 26.81
C GLU A 49 0.80 -50.57 25.58
N VAL A 50 0.81 -49.23 25.67
CA VAL A 50 0.55 -48.38 24.52
C VAL A 50 1.66 -48.72 23.53
N SER A 51 1.32 -49.53 22.52
CA SER A 51 2.25 -49.88 21.45
C SER A 51 2.61 -48.62 20.69
N LEU A 52 3.84 -48.13 20.90
CA LEU A 52 4.34 -46.91 20.25
C LEU A 52 4.47 -47.16 18.74
N VAL A 53 3.93 -46.29 17.93
CA VAL A 53 4.10 -46.32 16.47
C VAL A 53 5.41 -45.59 16.12
N LEU A 54 6.33 -46.31 15.46
CA LEU A 54 7.62 -45.77 15.10
C LEU A 54 7.62 -45.24 13.65
N VAL A 55 8.03 -44.01 13.45
CA VAL A 55 8.41 -43.50 12.14
C VAL A 55 9.79 -44.07 11.81
N THR A 56 9.87 -44.88 10.75
CA THR A 56 11.09 -45.61 10.38
C THR A 56 11.84 -45.02 9.23
N GLU A 57 11.17 -44.23 8.38
CA GLU A 57 11.74 -43.63 7.18
C GLU A 57 10.89 -42.42 6.73
N ILE A 58 11.54 -41.35 6.34
CA ILE A 58 10.89 -40.23 5.63
C ILE A 58 11.11 -40.44 4.13
N GLN A 59 10.04 -40.32 3.34
CA GLN A 59 10.17 -40.44 1.89
C GLN A 59 10.83 -39.19 1.30
N ASN A 60 11.63 -39.36 0.24
CA ASN A 60 12.40 -38.31 -0.42
C ASN A 60 13.36 -37.58 0.53
N GLU A 61 13.92 -38.23 1.52
CA GLU A 61 14.83 -37.63 2.50
C GLU A 61 16.00 -36.89 1.83
N ASP A 62 16.56 -37.43 0.76
CA ASP A 62 17.66 -36.80 0.01
C ASP A 62 17.23 -35.45 -0.59
N GLU A 63 15.99 -35.30 -1.06
CA GLU A 63 15.42 -34.06 -1.56
C GLU A 63 15.21 -33.06 -0.41
N LEU A 64 14.67 -33.53 0.71
CA LEU A 64 14.40 -32.74 1.90
C LEU A 64 15.68 -32.21 2.57
N LEU A 65 16.78 -32.97 2.46
CA LEU A 65 18.12 -32.59 2.96
C LEU A 65 18.85 -31.62 2.01
N SER A 66 18.38 -31.46 0.77
CA SER A 66 18.98 -30.63 -0.26
C SER A 66 18.07 -29.47 -0.68
N LEU A 67 17.30 -28.91 0.26
CA LEU A 67 16.51 -27.70 -0.02
C LEU A 67 17.42 -26.56 -0.47
N PRO A 68 16.96 -25.68 -1.39
CA PRO A 68 17.78 -24.61 -1.92
C PRO A 68 18.20 -23.61 -0.84
N ASP A 69 19.39 -23.06 -1.01
CA ASP A 69 19.89 -21.94 -0.21
C ASP A 69 19.36 -20.62 -0.78
N PHE A 70 19.05 -19.67 0.09
CA PHE A 70 18.59 -18.32 -0.28
C PHE A 70 19.62 -17.29 0.13
N THR A 71 19.72 -16.23 -0.67
CA THR A 71 20.49 -15.04 -0.31
C THR A 71 19.55 -13.85 -0.26
N LEU A 72 19.50 -13.19 0.89
CA LEU A 72 18.68 -12.01 1.13
C LEU A 72 19.53 -10.75 1.23
N PRO A 73 19.01 -9.59 0.79
CA PRO A 73 19.67 -8.32 1.00
C PRO A 73 19.70 -7.95 2.49
N LEU A 74 20.82 -7.37 2.94
CA LEU A 74 20.88 -6.70 4.24
C LEU A 74 19.95 -5.50 4.24
N ARG A 75 19.06 -5.40 5.24
CA ARG A 75 18.07 -4.35 5.38
C ARG A 75 18.31 -3.51 6.64
N THR A 76 17.89 -2.25 6.61
CA THR A 76 17.77 -1.43 7.82
C THR A 76 16.47 -1.72 8.56
N THR A 77 15.42 -2.14 7.82
CA THR A 77 14.12 -2.56 8.35
C THR A 77 13.74 -3.87 7.67
N PRO A 78 13.37 -4.93 8.41
CA PRO A 78 12.94 -6.20 7.83
C PRO A 78 11.77 -6.02 6.85
N SER A 79 11.76 -6.83 5.78
CA SER A 79 10.71 -6.86 4.78
C SER A 79 10.20 -8.29 4.58
N ASP A 80 8.89 -8.48 4.71
CA ASP A 80 8.25 -9.78 4.45
C ASP A 80 8.31 -10.16 2.96
N ASP A 81 8.39 -9.16 2.05
CA ASP A 81 8.48 -9.40 0.61
C ASP A 81 9.76 -10.16 0.24
N ASP A 82 10.88 -9.91 0.96
CA ASP A 82 12.13 -10.63 0.74
C ASP A 82 12.05 -12.11 1.17
N LEU A 83 11.14 -12.44 2.08
CA LEU A 83 10.92 -13.80 2.58
C LEU A 83 9.89 -14.59 1.76
N GLU A 84 9.20 -13.94 0.80
CA GLU A 84 8.10 -14.57 0.06
C GLU A 84 8.52 -15.86 -0.65
N GLU A 85 9.67 -15.89 -1.32
CA GLU A 85 10.16 -17.09 -1.99
C GLU A 85 10.46 -18.24 -1.00
N ILE A 86 10.96 -17.90 0.17
CA ILE A 86 11.23 -18.88 1.26
C ILE A 86 9.90 -19.40 1.81
N TYR A 87 8.91 -18.52 2.01
CA TYR A 87 7.57 -18.94 2.43
C TYR A 87 6.91 -19.84 1.39
N GLN A 88 7.01 -19.51 0.10
CA GLN A 88 6.47 -20.34 -0.98
C GLN A 88 7.14 -21.73 -1.02
N LEU A 89 8.45 -21.81 -0.80
CA LEU A 89 9.14 -23.09 -0.68
C LEU A 89 8.64 -23.87 0.55
N ALA A 90 8.56 -23.24 1.71
CA ALA A 90 8.08 -23.87 2.94
C ALA A 90 6.63 -24.39 2.79
N LEU A 91 5.77 -23.69 2.03
CA LEU A 91 4.42 -24.15 1.70
C LEU A 91 4.39 -25.43 0.86
N GLN A 92 5.40 -25.68 0.01
CA GLN A 92 5.50 -26.92 -0.75
C GLN A 92 5.82 -28.11 0.16
N TYR A 93 6.53 -27.85 1.27
CA TYR A 93 6.96 -28.87 2.25
C TYR A 93 6.23 -28.71 3.59
N GLN A 94 4.96 -28.32 3.58
CA GLN A 94 4.12 -28.24 4.79
C GLN A 94 3.69 -29.63 5.33
N THR A 95 3.96 -30.70 4.58
CA THR A 95 3.74 -32.08 4.98
C THR A 95 4.82 -32.98 4.43
N VAL A 96 5.14 -34.04 5.17
CA VAL A 96 6.06 -35.10 4.74
C VAL A 96 5.36 -36.46 4.79
N CYS A 97 5.66 -37.31 3.82
CA CYS A 97 5.20 -38.68 3.83
C CYS A 97 6.26 -39.58 4.49
N ALA A 98 5.83 -40.43 5.40
CA ALA A 98 6.72 -41.32 6.14
C ALA A 98 6.22 -42.75 6.15
N THR A 99 7.14 -43.69 6.28
CA THR A 99 6.86 -45.08 6.59
C THR A 99 6.81 -45.23 8.11
N VAL A 100 5.71 -45.80 8.61
CA VAL A 100 5.52 -46.04 10.04
C VAL A 100 5.36 -47.54 10.29
N SER A 101 5.81 -47.98 11.47
CA SER A 101 5.73 -49.36 11.93
C SER A 101 5.01 -49.46 13.28
N ALA A 102 3.97 -50.29 13.36
CA ALA A 102 3.25 -50.61 14.56
C ALA A 102 3.32 -52.13 14.77
N GLY A 103 4.39 -52.60 15.39
CA GLY A 103 4.69 -54.05 15.49
C GLY A 103 5.10 -54.60 14.11
N GLU A 104 4.31 -55.55 13.56
CA GLU A 104 4.54 -56.12 12.23
C GLU A 104 3.86 -55.37 11.10
N GLU A 105 2.98 -54.40 11.42
CA GLU A 105 2.25 -53.61 10.44
C GLU A 105 3.12 -52.43 9.97
N ILE A 106 3.32 -52.32 8.65
CA ILE A 106 4.05 -51.22 8.00
C ILE A 106 3.07 -50.50 7.08
N ARG A 107 2.98 -49.17 7.23
CA ARG A 107 2.12 -48.33 6.40
C ARG A 107 2.75 -46.96 6.13
N GLN A 108 2.21 -46.23 5.18
CA GLN A 108 2.61 -44.86 4.90
C GLN A 108 1.61 -43.89 5.52
N GLU A 109 2.13 -42.82 6.13
CA GLU A 109 1.36 -41.76 6.72
C GLU A 109 1.98 -40.39 6.40
N THR A 110 1.16 -39.36 6.45
CA THR A 110 1.59 -37.97 6.19
C THR A 110 1.56 -37.19 7.49
N PHE A 111 2.66 -36.48 7.77
CA PHE A 111 2.81 -35.66 8.97
C PHE A 111 2.97 -34.21 8.58
N PRO A 112 2.37 -33.25 9.34
CA PRO A 112 2.55 -31.84 9.12
C PRO A 112 3.97 -31.39 9.51
N VAL A 113 4.44 -30.33 8.84
CA VAL A 113 5.69 -29.63 9.14
C VAL A 113 5.35 -28.22 9.59
N SER A 114 5.83 -27.86 10.78
CA SER A 114 5.72 -26.51 11.33
C SER A 114 7.02 -25.76 11.09
N TRP A 115 6.94 -24.65 10.33
CA TRP A 115 8.09 -23.84 9.98
C TRP A 115 8.27 -22.67 10.93
N ASP A 116 9.52 -22.45 11.36
CA ASP A 116 9.95 -21.31 12.17
C ASP A 116 10.98 -20.47 11.41
N PHE A 117 10.62 -19.23 11.10
CA PHE A 117 11.45 -18.23 10.40
C PHE A 117 12.01 -17.19 11.36
N SER A 118 11.71 -17.25 12.64
CA SER A 118 12.06 -16.23 13.65
C SER A 118 13.56 -16.05 13.85
N ALA A 119 14.36 -17.03 13.42
CA ALA A 119 15.81 -16.96 13.49
C ALA A 119 16.44 -16.08 12.40
N ILE A 120 15.70 -15.72 11.33
CA ILE A 120 16.21 -14.93 10.20
C ILE A 120 16.21 -13.46 10.58
N ASP A 121 17.39 -12.89 10.79
CA ASP A 121 17.59 -11.46 11.03
C ASP A 121 18.10 -10.77 9.76
N GLN A 122 17.21 -10.09 9.05
CA GLN A 122 17.55 -9.34 7.83
C GLN A 122 18.41 -8.09 8.10
N THR A 123 18.55 -7.68 9.37
CA THR A 123 19.29 -6.46 9.74
C THR A 123 20.74 -6.70 10.10
N THR A 124 21.14 -7.96 10.20
CA THR A 124 22.51 -8.36 10.54
C THR A 124 23.05 -9.32 9.48
N PRO A 125 24.22 -9.04 8.89
CA PRO A 125 24.84 -9.98 7.94
C PRO A 125 25.17 -11.29 8.61
N GLY A 126 24.83 -12.41 7.98
CA GLY A 126 25.11 -13.72 8.56
C GLY A 126 24.44 -14.86 7.83
N GLU A 127 24.64 -16.06 8.38
CA GLU A 127 23.96 -17.26 7.93
C GLU A 127 22.88 -17.62 8.93
N TYR A 128 21.69 -17.87 8.45
CA TYR A 128 20.49 -18.15 9.22
C TYR A 128 19.86 -19.43 8.71
N THR A 129 18.95 -20.00 9.49
CA THR A 129 18.23 -21.22 9.11
C THR A 129 16.76 -21.07 9.47
N ALA A 130 15.89 -21.26 8.50
CA ALA A 130 14.49 -21.56 8.79
C ALA A 130 14.35 -23.04 9.10
N ALA A 131 13.75 -23.36 10.25
CA ALA A 131 13.60 -24.72 10.74
C ALA A 131 12.18 -25.25 10.55
N GLY A 132 12.02 -26.37 9.85
CA GLY A 132 10.76 -27.07 9.66
C GLY A 132 10.69 -28.33 10.51
N ARG A 133 9.90 -28.31 11.57
CA ARG A 133 9.76 -29.49 12.48
C ARG A 133 8.61 -30.38 12.03
N ILE A 134 8.90 -31.67 11.92
CA ILE A 134 7.86 -32.66 11.63
C ILE A 134 7.09 -32.95 12.93
N GLU A 135 5.80 -32.70 12.93
CA GLU A 135 4.93 -32.85 14.09
C GLU A 135 4.31 -34.23 14.10
N LEU A 136 4.64 -35.01 15.16
CA LEU A 136 4.06 -36.33 15.36
C LEU A 136 2.87 -36.26 16.31
N PRO A 137 1.78 -37.00 16.03
CA PRO A 137 0.67 -37.14 16.97
C PRO A 137 1.06 -37.94 18.21
N GLU A 138 0.23 -37.87 19.24
CA GLU A 138 0.41 -38.69 20.45
C GLU A 138 0.45 -40.19 20.09
N GLY A 139 1.39 -40.92 20.69
CA GLY A 139 1.60 -42.36 20.43
C GLY A 139 2.58 -42.66 19.29
N TYR A 140 3.16 -41.61 18.63
CA TYR A 140 4.20 -41.79 17.62
C TYR A 140 5.56 -41.33 18.14
N ALA A 141 6.63 -41.94 17.62
CA ALA A 141 8.00 -41.52 17.88
C ALA A 141 8.87 -41.71 16.63
N PHE A 142 9.93 -40.93 16.52
CA PHE A 142 10.94 -41.12 15.48
C PHE A 142 11.86 -42.31 15.83
N GLY A 143 12.25 -43.09 14.81
CA GLY A 143 13.36 -44.00 14.89
C GLY A 143 14.70 -43.28 15.07
N GLU A 144 15.75 -43.99 15.48
CA GLU A 144 17.04 -43.39 15.86
C GLU A 144 17.75 -42.61 14.73
N THR A 145 17.50 -42.95 13.47
CA THR A 145 18.18 -42.36 12.30
C THR A 145 17.27 -41.57 11.38
N VAL A 146 16.02 -41.33 11.79
CA VAL A 146 15.02 -40.67 10.95
C VAL A 146 15.14 -39.16 11.02
N LEU A 147 15.01 -38.52 9.88
CA LEU A 147 14.97 -37.06 9.76
C LEU A 147 13.80 -36.46 10.58
N GLN A 148 14.08 -35.56 11.49
CA GLN A 148 13.10 -34.95 12.39
C GLN A 148 12.84 -33.46 12.08
N GLU A 149 13.78 -32.85 11.39
CA GLU A 149 13.76 -31.40 11.09
C GLU A 149 14.30 -31.14 9.69
N LEU A 150 13.59 -30.30 8.95
CA LEU A 150 14.04 -29.76 7.66
C LEU A 150 14.72 -28.42 7.90
N GLN A 151 15.60 -28.04 7.00
CA GLN A 151 16.33 -26.78 7.11
C GLN A 151 16.38 -26.07 5.76
N ILE A 152 16.09 -24.77 5.77
CA ILE A 152 16.33 -23.88 4.65
C ILE A 152 17.43 -22.92 5.07
N SER A 153 18.57 -22.95 4.38
CA SER A 153 19.68 -22.04 4.65
C SER A 153 19.40 -20.67 4.03
N VAL A 154 19.63 -19.63 4.81
CA VAL A 154 19.42 -18.23 4.39
C VAL A 154 20.67 -17.43 4.73
N ARG A 155 21.29 -16.81 3.72
CA ARG A 155 22.41 -15.89 3.90
C ARG A 155 21.92 -14.46 3.75
N VAL A 156 22.18 -13.61 4.74
CA VAL A 156 21.95 -12.17 4.68
C VAL A 156 23.28 -11.48 4.43
N GLU A 157 23.38 -10.73 3.32
CA GLU A 157 24.62 -10.03 2.95
C GLU A 157 24.33 -8.69 2.27
N GLU A 158 25.33 -7.81 2.26
CA GLU A 158 25.28 -6.58 1.46
C GLU A 158 25.24 -6.95 -0.02
N MET A 159 24.14 -6.62 -0.68
CA MET A 159 24.01 -6.77 -2.12
C MET A 159 24.28 -5.44 -2.81
N PRO A 160 24.94 -5.41 -3.97
CA PRO A 160 25.02 -4.20 -4.75
C PRO A 160 23.58 -3.73 -5.07
N PRO A 161 23.31 -2.41 -4.98
CA PRO A 161 21.98 -1.90 -5.27
C PRO A 161 21.56 -2.26 -6.71
N ALA A 162 20.33 -2.71 -6.87
CA ALA A 162 19.76 -2.93 -8.20
C ALA A 162 19.70 -1.60 -8.97
N VAL A 163 20.11 -1.62 -10.23
CA VAL A 163 20.25 -0.40 -11.03
C VAL A 163 18.94 -0.09 -11.75
N ILE A 164 18.30 1.03 -11.43
CA ILE A 164 17.11 1.54 -12.11
C ILE A 164 17.53 2.13 -13.45
N THR A 165 17.04 1.56 -14.55
CA THR A 165 17.40 1.92 -15.93
C THR A 165 16.31 2.66 -16.67
N SER A 166 15.06 2.61 -16.19
CA SER A 166 13.95 3.39 -16.74
C SER A 166 13.00 3.87 -15.67
N ILE A 167 12.37 5.01 -15.92
CA ILE A 167 11.41 5.68 -15.05
C ILE A 167 10.17 5.96 -15.89
N GLU A 168 8.98 5.74 -15.33
CA GLU A 168 7.74 6.07 -16.01
C GLU A 168 7.61 7.59 -16.20
N GLN A 169 6.86 7.97 -17.23
CA GLN A 169 6.64 9.39 -17.53
C GLN A 169 5.75 10.02 -16.48
N TRP A 170 6.14 11.20 -15.99
CA TRP A 170 5.28 12.05 -15.20
C TRP A 170 4.17 12.67 -16.10
N TYR A 171 2.93 12.57 -15.64
CA TYR A 171 1.80 13.19 -16.33
C TYR A 171 1.43 14.48 -15.59
N PRO A 172 1.59 15.67 -16.21
CA PRO A 172 1.14 16.92 -15.63
C PRO A 172 -0.39 16.92 -15.51
N TYR A 173 -0.91 17.79 -14.64
CA TYR A 173 -2.35 17.99 -14.38
C TYR A 173 -3.07 16.83 -13.68
N THR A 174 -2.33 15.93 -13.06
CA THR A 174 -2.92 14.94 -12.16
C THR A 174 -3.37 15.56 -10.85
N ASP A 175 -2.66 16.61 -10.39
CA ASP A 175 -2.96 17.39 -9.19
C ASP A 175 -2.68 18.86 -9.38
N ALA A 176 -3.37 19.71 -8.61
CA ALA A 176 -3.16 21.14 -8.48
C ALA A 176 -3.69 21.60 -7.13
N PHE A 177 -3.05 22.60 -6.53
CA PHE A 177 -3.44 23.12 -5.22
C PHE A 177 -3.63 24.62 -5.24
N ALA A 178 -4.52 25.11 -4.36
CA ALA A 178 -4.63 26.52 -4.05
C ALA A 178 -4.43 26.72 -2.55
N VAL A 179 -3.67 27.75 -2.20
CA VAL A 179 -3.43 28.16 -0.82
C VAL A 179 -3.70 29.64 -0.66
N GLN A 180 -4.12 30.03 0.53
CA GLN A 180 -4.34 31.45 0.81
C GLN A 180 -3.01 32.16 1.01
N GLN A 181 -2.89 33.38 0.50
CA GLN A 181 -1.76 34.28 0.76
C GLN A 181 -1.51 34.41 2.26
N GLY A 182 -0.26 34.26 2.67
CA GLY A 182 0.15 34.28 4.08
C GLY A 182 0.01 32.95 4.80
N SER A 183 -0.31 31.87 4.10
CA SER A 183 -0.24 30.49 4.66
C SER A 183 1.19 30.14 5.04
N GLU A 184 1.32 29.22 6.00
CA GLU A 184 2.62 28.67 6.41
C GLU A 184 3.03 27.50 5.49
N THR A 185 4.33 27.21 5.42
CA THR A 185 4.87 26.10 4.61
C THR A 185 4.28 24.76 5.03
N GLU A 186 3.99 24.56 6.32
CA GLU A 186 3.31 23.36 6.86
C GLU A 186 1.96 23.10 6.15
N THR A 187 1.29 24.14 5.67
CA THR A 187 0.04 23.98 4.88
C THR A 187 0.31 23.22 3.58
N LEU A 188 1.42 23.56 2.88
CA LEU A 188 1.84 22.83 1.67
C LEU A 188 2.26 21.40 2.02
N GLU A 189 3.09 21.23 3.03
CA GLU A 189 3.54 19.90 3.48
C GLU A 189 2.34 18.99 3.77
N ASN A 190 1.31 19.50 4.45
CA ASN A 190 0.09 18.74 4.73
C ASN A 190 -0.71 18.41 3.46
N LEU A 191 -0.83 19.34 2.51
CA LEU A 191 -1.53 19.09 1.23
C LEU A 191 -0.84 17.98 0.43
N PHE A 192 0.49 18.00 0.36
CA PHE A 192 1.27 17.03 -0.40
C PHE A 192 1.43 15.68 0.34
N ALA A 193 1.36 15.66 1.67
CA ALA A 193 1.40 14.44 2.47
C ALA A 193 0.13 13.59 2.36
N PHE A 194 -1.00 14.19 1.95
CA PHE A 194 -2.28 13.49 1.85
C PHE A 194 -2.31 12.39 0.79
N SER A 195 -1.47 12.51 -0.24
CA SER A 195 -1.31 11.50 -1.28
C SER A 195 0.18 11.38 -1.62
N PRO A 196 0.87 10.37 -1.08
CA PRO A 196 2.26 10.17 -1.43
C PRO A 196 2.40 9.91 -2.93
N TYR A 197 3.31 10.63 -3.56
CA TYR A 197 3.56 10.52 -4.99
C TYR A 197 4.70 9.55 -5.24
N TYR A 198 4.46 8.63 -6.15
CA TYR A 198 5.42 7.62 -6.59
C TYR A 198 5.44 7.55 -8.10
N LEU A 199 6.59 7.20 -8.67
CA LEU A 199 6.72 6.83 -10.07
C LEU A 199 7.19 5.39 -10.18
N ASP A 200 6.58 4.64 -11.06
CA ASP A 200 7.02 3.30 -11.39
C ASP A 200 8.36 3.36 -12.13
N CYS A 201 9.27 2.52 -11.69
CA CYS A 201 10.62 2.41 -12.20
C CYS A 201 10.91 0.96 -12.52
N TYR A 202 11.88 0.73 -13.40
CA TYR A 202 12.29 -0.62 -13.78
C TYR A 202 13.80 -0.74 -13.68
N THR A 203 14.23 -1.83 -13.04
CA THR A 203 15.64 -2.16 -12.92
C THR A 203 16.19 -2.80 -14.19
N GLU A 204 17.49 -2.95 -14.29
CA GLU A 204 18.19 -3.63 -15.40
C GLU A 204 17.69 -5.08 -15.62
N ASN A 205 17.20 -5.74 -14.58
CA ASN A 205 16.65 -7.09 -14.64
C ASN A 205 15.15 -7.10 -15.01
N GLY A 206 14.53 -5.93 -15.26
CA GLY A 206 13.12 -5.81 -15.59
C GLY A 206 12.19 -5.87 -14.38
N THR A 207 12.72 -5.90 -13.17
CA THR A 207 11.89 -5.83 -11.94
C THR A 207 11.33 -4.43 -11.78
N SER A 208 10.02 -4.31 -11.52
CA SER A 208 9.39 -3.04 -11.20
C SER A 208 9.64 -2.65 -9.75
N CYS A 209 9.85 -1.37 -9.51
CA CYS A 209 9.91 -0.76 -8.19
C CYS A 209 9.29 0.64 -8.25
N THR A 210 9.03 1.26 -7.10
CA THR A 210 8.45 2.60 -7.05
C THR A 210 9.39 3.58 -6.38
N ALA A 211 9.72 4.67 -7.08
CA ALA A 211 10.53 5.77 -6.54
C ALA A 211 9.60 6.82 -5.91
N ALA A 212 9.89 7.22 -4.69
CA ALA A 212 9.13 8.27 -4.01
C ALA A 212 9.50 9.66 -4.55
N VAL A 213 8.53 10.57 -4.57
CA VAL A 213 8.76 11.97 -4.92
C VAL A 213 8.90 12.78 -3.64
N GLU A 214 10.05 13.40 -3.46
CA GLU A 214 10.30 14.42 -2.45
C GLU A 214 10.03 15.80 -3.03
N TRP A 215 9.27 16.64 -2.33
CA TRP A 215 8.85 17.93 -2.82
C TRP A 215 9.70 19.08 -2.30
N ASP A 216 10.12 19.96 -3.19
CA ASP A 216 10.79 21.22 -2.88
C ASP A 216 9.80 22.38 -3.05
N PHE A 217 9.48 23.06 -1.96
CA PHE A 217 8.61 24.22 -1.90
C PHE A 217 9.37 25.54 -1.86
N SER A 218 10.69 25.54 -1.91
CA SER A 218 11.54 26.74 -1.76
C SER A 218 11.29 27.79 -2.83
N GLY A 219 10.78 27.40 -4.00
CA GLY A 219 10.38 28.31 -5.09
C GLY A 219 9.02 28.95 -4.91
N ILE A 220 8.24 28.64 -3.85
CA ILE A 220 6.88 29.15 -3.64
C ILE A 220 6.91 30.30 -2.62
N ASP A 221 6.60 31.51 -3.08
CA ASP A 221 6.41 32.66 -2.18
C ASP A 221 4.95 32.73 -1.72
N LEU A 222 4.69 32.19 -0.53
CA LEU A 222 3.35 32.19 0.09
C LEU A 222 2.83 33.59 0.45
N ASN A 223 3.68 34.63 0.44
CA ASN A 223 3.27 36.00 0.73
C ASN A 223 2.91 36.79 -0.52
N THR A 224 3.17 36.28 -1.70
CA THR A 224 2.88 36.93 -2.97
C THR A 224 1.88 36.13 -3.77
N VAL A 225 0.77 36.74 -4.15
CA VAL A 225 -0.25 36.15 -5.03
C VAL A 225 0.39 35.77 -6.36
N GLY A 226 0.15 34.55 -6.84
CA GLY A 226 0.72 34.09 -8.10
C GLY A 226 0.59 32.57 -8.28
N LEU A 227 0.97 32.13 -9.47
CA LEU A 227 1.11 30.69 -9.79
C LEU A 227 2.56 30.28 -9.62
N TYR A 228 2.76 29.29 -8.80
CA TYR A 228 4.05 28.67 -8.48
C TYR A 228 4.02 27.20 -8.84
N HIS A 229 5.17 26.52 -8.74
CA HIS A 229 5.27 25.08 -8.92
C HIS A 229 6.07 24.49 -7.77
N ALA A 230 5.50 23.49 -7.12
CA ALA A 230 6.26 22.57 -6.27
C ALA A 230 7.06 21.64 -7.19
N MET A 231 8.38 21.56 -6.97
CA MET A 231 9.26 20.74 -7.78
C MET A 231 9.49 19.39 -7.09
N GLY A 232 9.31 18.30 -7.83
CA GLY A 232 9.51 16.94 -7.32
C GLY A 232 10.89 16.41 -7.68
N LYS A 233 11.53 15.75 -6.72
CA LYS A 233 12.77 14.99 -6.90
C LYS A 233 12.53 13.54 -6.55
N LEU A 234 12.95 12.62 -7.42
CA LEU A 234 12.84 11.20 -7.15
C LEU A 234 13.90 10.71 -6.19
N THR A 235 13.47 9.92 -5.21
CA THR A 235 14.32 9.19 -4.29
C THR A 235 14.22 7.71 -4.61
N ALA A 236 15.35 7.07 -4.86
CA ALA A 236 15.40 5.65 -5.15
C ALA A 236 14.96 4.84 -3.93
N PRO A 237 14.20 3.75 -4.11
CA PRO A 237 13.87 2.85 -3.01
C PRO A 237 15.11 2.18 -2.43
N GLU A 238 14.99 1.64 -1.24
CA GLU A 238 16.07 0.94 -0.54
C GLU A 238 16.70 -0.16 -1.42
N ASN A 239 18.00 -0.31 -1.36
CA ASN A 239 18.80 -1.25 -2.16
C ASN A 239 18.67 -1.06 -3.68
N THR A 240 18.30 0.12 -4.12
CA THR A 240 18.34 0.49 -5.54
C THR A 240 19.12 1.77 -5.76
N ALA A 241 19.58 1.98 -6.99
CA ALA A 241 20.24 3.22 -7.39
C ALA A 241 19.85 3.56 -8.84
N PHE A 242 19.73 4.85 -9.14
CA PHE A 242 19.51 5.26 -10.52
C PHE A 242 20.79 5.08 -11.36
N ALA A 243 20.62 4.57 -12.59
CA ALA A 243 21.72 4.43 -13.54
C ALA A 243 22.39 5.79 -13.79
N GLU A 244 23.70 5.78 -14.01
CA GLU A 244 24.43 6.97 -14.43
C GLU A 244 23.87 7.49 -15.75
N GLY A 245 23.48 8.78 -15.79
CA GLY A 245 22.94 9.42 -16.99
C GLY A 245 21.48 9.10 -17.29
N ILE A 246 20.74 8.47 -16.37
CA ILE A 246 19.29 8.29 -16.52
C ILE A 246 18.60 9.66 -16.64
N ALA A 247 17.66 9.77 -17.56
CA ALA A 247 16.86 10.98 -17.71
C ALA A 247 15.71 10.98 -16.69
N PHE A 248 15.71 11.96 -15.79
CA PHE A 248 14.61 12.18 -14.88
C PHE A 248 13.49 12.96 -15.56
N PRO A 249 12.20 12.60 -15.35
CA PRO A 249 11.08 13.40 -15.78
C PRO A 249 11.06 14.75 -15.04
N ASP A 250 10.52 15.78 -15.68
CA ASP A 250 10.25 17.08 -15.04
C ASP A 250 8.97 16.94 -14.18
N ILE A 251 9.16 16.75 -12.89
CA ILE A 251 8.07 16.52 -11.93
C ILE A 251 7.70 17.84 -11.30
N SER A 252 6.49 18.31 -11.57
CA SER A 252 6.00 19.52 -10.95
C SER A 252 4.49 19.48 -10.72
N ILE A 253 4.03 20.15 -9.66
CA ILE A 253 2.61 20.35 -9.36
C ILE A 253 2.37 21.87 -9.21
N PRO A 254 1.39 22.44 -9.93
CA PRO A 254 1.06 23.85 -9.81
C PRO A 254 0.40 24.16 -8.46
N VAL A 255 0.84 25.25 -7.85
CA VAL A 255 0.32 25.79 -6.59
C VAL A 255 -0.08 27.25 -6.80
N SER A 256 -1.37 27.54 -6.69
CA SER A 256 -1.91 28.90 -6.79
C SER A 256 -1.95 29.54 -5.41
N VAL A 257 -1.15 30.57 -5.19
CA VAL A 257 -1.26 31.43 -4.00
C VAL A 257 -2.26 32.54 -4.30
N GLN A 258 -3.38 32.55 -3.57
CA GLN A 258 -4.52 33.44 -3.85
C GLN A 258 -4.82 34.36 -2.66
N ALA A 259 -5.22 35.58 -2.92
CA ALA A 259 -5.64 36.48 -1.86
C ALA A 259 -6.96 36.02 -1.24
N SER A 260 -7.14 36.25 0.09
CA SER A 260 -8.39 35.92 0.76
C SER A 260 -9.60 36.53 0.08
N GLY A 261 -10.62 35.71 -0.23
CA GLY A 261 -11.82 36.14 -0.92
C GLY A 261 -11.61 36.57 -2.38
N ARG A 262 -10.47 36.23 -2.99
CA ARG A 262 -10.18 36.47 -4.41
C ARG A 262 -9.74 35.16 -5.05
N PRO A 263 -10.70 34.28 -5.35
CA PRO A 263 -10.42 33.01 -6.01
C PRO A 263 -9.87 33.21 -7.41
N ASP A 264 -9.06 32.27 -7.86
CA ASP A 264 -8.53 32.26 -9.20
C ASP A 264 -8.53 30.86 -9.81
N ILE A 265 -8.46 30.78 -11.15
CA ILE A 265 -8.50 29.55 -11.93
C ILE A 265 -7.20 29.32 -12.71
N ASN A 266 -6.10 29.87 -12.24
CA ASN A 266 -4.80 29.83 -12.92
C ASN A 266 -4.09 28.48 -12.89
N CYS A 267 -4.63 27.51 -12.15
CA CYS A 267 -4.19 26.10 -12.18
C CYS A 267 -5.39 25.14 -12.10
N PHE A 268 -5.20 23.91 -12.56
CA PHE A 268 -6.22 22.87 -12.50
C PHE A 268 -5.62 21.47 -12.47
N LEU A 269 -6.44 20.49 -12.07
CA LEU A 269 -6.20 19.09 -12.30
C LEU A 269 -7.29 18.50 -13.20
N ALA A 270 -6.95 17.47 -13.99
CA ALA A 270 -7.89 16.76 -14.86
C ALA A 270 -8.16 15.36 -14.29
N ALA A 271 -9.37 15.10 -13.82
CA ALA A 271 -9.74 13.83 -13.25
C ALA A 271 -11.21 13.46 -13.52
N ARG A 272 -11.46 12.18 -13.74
CA ARG A 272 -12.82 11.60 -13.83
C ARG A 272 -13.76 12.34 -14.78
N GLY A 273 -13.24 12.80 -15.91
CA GLY A 273 -14.03 13.52 -16.92
C GLY A 273 -14.41 14.95 -16.53
N ASN A 274 -13.65 15.57 -15.64
CA ASN A 274 -13.80 16.97 -15.24
C ASN A 274 -12.44 17.65 -15.21
N LEU A 275 -12.46 18.98 -15.39
CA LEU A 275 -11.41 19.89 -14.99
C LEU A 275 -11.79 20.45 -13.61
N HIS A 276 -10.89 20.35 -12.67
CA HIS A 276 -11.06 20.82 -11.31
C HIS A 276 -10.08 21.97 -11.05
N PHE A 277 -10.58 23.11 -10.66
CA PHE A 277 -9.82 24.31 -10.35
C PHE A 277 -9.86 24.51 -8.83
N PRO A 278 -8.77 24.19 -8.11
CA PRO A 278 -8.68 24.50 -6.69
C PRO A 278 -8.61 26.01 -6.52
N TRP A 279 -9.33 26.56 -5.57
CA TRP A 279 -9.35 27.99 -5.29
C TRP A 279 -9.56 28.29 -3.80
N VAL A 280 -9.25 29.50 -3.37
CA VAL A 280 -9.67 29.99 -2.06
C VAL A 280 -11.16 30.31 -2.09
N THR A 281 -11.83 30.14 -0.95
CA THR A 281 -13.28 30.36 -0.85
C THR A 281 -13.70 31.71 -1.46
N PRO A 282 -14.54 31.72 -2.51
CA PRO A 282 -15.04 32.97 -3.10
C PRO A 282 -16.00 33.68 -2.14
N PRO A 283 -16.07 35.02 -2.20
CA PRO A 283 -17.05 35.77 -1.44
C PRO A 283 -18.46 35.56 -2.00
N GLY A 284 -19.47 35.82 -1.18
CA GLY A 284 -20.88 35.79 -1.59
C GLY A 284 -21.46 34.36 -1.57
N LYS A 285 -22.53 34.17 -2.34
CA LYS A 285 -23.20 32.89 -2.43
C LYS A 285 -22.73 32.08 -3.63
N MET A 286 -22.54 30.81 -3.48
CA MET A 286 -22.07 29.89 -4.55
C MET A 286 -23.03 29.84 -5.76
N ASP A 287 -24.34 30.07 -5.56
CA ASP A 287 -25.35 30.09 -6.62
C ASP A 287 -25.37 31.37 -7.43
N GLU A 288 -24.69 32.45 -6.97
CA GLU A 288 -24.53 33.72 -7.69
C GLU A 288 -23.27 33.71 -8.57
N ILE A 289 -22.39 32.70 -8.45
CA ILE A 289 -21.19 32.55 -9.27
C ILE A 289 -21.57 32.19 -10.72
N SER A 290 -20.93 32.83 -11.67
CA SER A 290 -21.18 32.63 -13.09
C SER A 290 -19.90 32.17 -13.78
N VAL A 291 -19.95 31.06 -14.49
CA VAL A 291 -18.83 30.47 -15.22
C VAL A 291 -19.05 30.71 -16.72
N TRP A 292 -18.05 31.31 -17.37
CA TRP A 292 -18.10 31.68 -18.76
C TRP A 292 -17.05 30.98 -19.58
N LEU A 293 -17.46 30.45 -20.72
CA LEU A 293 -16.60 29.74 -21.64
C LEU A 293 -16.72 30.32 -23.04
N SER A 294 -15.59 30.53 -23.71
CA SER A 294 -15.52 30.91 -25.12
C SER A 294 -14.76 29.86 -25.90
N GLU A 295 -15.34 29.29 -26.94
CA GLU A 295 -14.72 28.29 -27.81
C GLU A 295 -14.16 28.97 -29.06
N ASN A 296 -12.92 28.60 -29.46
CA ASN A 296 -12.23 29.06 -30.68
C ASN A 296 -12.27 30.58 -30.87
N ASN A 297 -12.05 31.33 -29.77
CA ASN A 297 -12.17 32.82 -29.74
C ASN A 297 -13.54 33.35 -30.16
N GLY A 298 -14.59 32.54 -30.07
CA GLY A 298 -15.96 32.93 -30.29
C GLY A 298 -16.56 33.77 -29.15
N SER A 299 -17.89 33.89 -29.16
CA SER A 299 -18.61 34.59 -28.10
C SER A 299 -18.50 33.88 -26.77
N TRP A 300 -18.52 34.64 -25.68
CA TRP A 300 -18.61 34.14 -24.33
C TRP A 300 -20.03 33.58 -24.06
N ASN A 301 -20.10 32.39 -23.56
CA ASN A 301 -21.32 31.72 -23.19
C ASN A 301 -21.28 31.35 -21.71
N ARG A 302 -22.33 31.72 -20.97
CA ARG A 302 -22.49 31.29 -19.60
C ARG A 302 -22.82 29.81 -19.58
N LEU A 303 -22.12 29.03 -18.72
CA LEU A 303 -22.40 27.62 -18.54
C LEU A 303 -23.57 27.46 -17.57
N GLU A 304 -24.71 26.92 -18.06
CA GLU A 304 -25.91 26.69 -17.26
C GLU A 304 -25.94 25.26 -16.61
N SER A 305 -25.08 24.36 -17.05
CA SER A 305 -24.99 23.00 -16.56
C SER A 305 -23.60 22.39 -16.76
N GLY A 306 -23.31 21.30 -16.05
CA GLY A 306 -22.01 20.63 -16.12
C GLY A 306 -20.91 21.37 -15.38
N VAL A 307 -21.28 22.26 -14.49
CA VAL A 307 -20.41 23.03 -13.60
C VAL A 307 -20.80 22.72 -12.16
N TYR A 308 -19.82 22.49 -11.32
CA TYR A 308 -19.97 22.42 -9.88
C TYR A 308 -19.14 23.52 -9.23
N VAL A 309 -19.76 24.31 -8.39
CA VAL A 309 -19.12 25.41 -7.67
C VAL A 309 -19.14 25.06 -6.18
N GLY A 310 -17.97 24.79 -5.63
CA GLY A 310 -17.74 24.53 -4.21
C GLY A 310 -16.93 25.63 -3.55
N GLN A 311 -16.75 25.55 -2.23
CA GLN A 311 -16.00 26.54 -1.47
C GLN A 311 -14.50 26.53 -1.80
N GLU A 312 -13.94 25.35 -2.05
CA GLU A 312 -12.50 25.16 -2.28
C GLU A 312 -12.16 24.68 -3.70
N MET A 313 -13.20 24.46 -4.52
CA MET A 313 -13.02 23.92 -5.86
C MET A 313 -14.17 24.29 -6.80
N LEU A 314 -13.81 24.73 -8.00
CA LEU A 314 -14.67 24.79 -9.17
C LEU A 314 -14.42 23.54 -10.03
N SER A 315 -15.46 22.94 -10.59
CA SER A 315 -15.30 21.83 -11.53
C SER A 315 -16.13 22.04 -12.79
N ILE A 316 -15.56 21.69 -13.95
CA ILE A 316 -16.22 21.77 -15.25
C ILE A 316 -16.13 20.40 -15.93
N ALA A 317 -17.29 19.89 -16.36
CA ALA A 317 -17.34 18.59 -17.03
C ALA A 317 -16.71 18.67 -18.44
N THR A 318 -15.75 17.78 -18.73
CA THR A 318 -15.06 17.76 -20.05
C THR A 318 -15.99 17.43 -21.21
N ARG A 319 -17.17 16.84 -20.96
CA ARG A 319 -18.21 16.63 -21.98
C ARG A 319 -18.76 17.93 -22.60
N LEU A 320 -18.50 19.07 -21.97
CA LEU A 320 -18.83 20.40 -22.50
C LEU A 320 -17.79 20.91 -23.50
N LEU A 321 -16.68 20.20 -23.62
CA LEU A 321 -15.56 20.58 -24.45
C LEU A 321 -15.49 19.72 -25.71
N THR A 322 -15.18 20.33 -26.84
CA THR A 322 -14.98 19.65 -28.11
C THR A 322 -13.50 19.32 -28.28
N PRO A 323 -13.10 18.06 -28.48
CA PRO A 323 -11.70 17.73 -28.74
C PRO A 323 -11.14 18.49 -29.94
N GLY A 324 -9.94 19.06 -29.79
CA GLY A 324 -9.26 19.85 -30.80
C GLY A 324 -9.63 21.33 -30.81
N SER A 325 -10.54 21.78 -29.91
CA SER A 325 -10.90 23.20 -29.79
C SER A 325 -10.09 23.91 -28.73
N SER A 326 -9.82 25.21 -28.99
CA SER A 326 -9.24 26.14 -28.00
C SER A 326 -10.34 26.80 -27.19
N TYR A 327 -10.08 27.02 -25.91
CA TYR A 327 -11.04 27.57 -24.97
C TYR A 327 -10.44 28.75 -24.19
N ARG A 328 -11.33 29.68 -23.81
CA ARG A 328 -11.06 30.70 -22.80
C ARG A 328 -12.12 30.56 -21.71
N LEU A 329 -11.70 30.56 -20.47
CA LEU A 329 -12.53 30.39 -19.28
C LEU A 329 -12.35 31.56 -18.34
N GLN A 330 -13.46 32.08 -17.80
CA GLN A 330 -13.47 33.09 -16.75
C GLN A 330 -14.66 32.88 -15.82
N VAL A 331 -14.53 33.28 -14.56
CA VAL A 331 -15.56 33.12 -13.53
C VAL A 331 -15.83 34.49 -12.88
N ASP A 332 -17.12 34.86 -12.80
CA ASP A 332 -17.57 35.99 -12.02
C ASP A 332 -18.04 35.55 -10.64
N TYR A 333 -17.68 36.29 -9.63
CA TYR A 333 -18.11 36.10 -8.23
C TYR A 333 -18.45 37.46 -7.59
N ASP A 334 -19.04 37.44 -6.37
CA ASP A 334 -19.39 38.72 -5.70
C ASP A 334 -18.14 39.56 -5.44
N GLY A 335 -18.15 40.74 -6.02
CA GLY A 335 -17.05 41.72 -5.91
C GLY A 335 -15.91 41.57 -6.90
N GLY A 336 -15.98 40.61 -7.88
CA GLY A 336 -14.90 40.49 -8.85
C GLY A 336 -15.06 39.37 -9.88
N GLN A 337 -13.96 39.12 -10.55
CA GLN A 337 -13.83 38.03 -11.52
C GLN A 337 -12.42 37.44 -11.45
N THR A 338 -12.27 36.19 -11.91
CA THR A 338 -10.96 35.54 -12.07
C THR A 338 -10.22 36.12 -13.29
N GLY A 339 -8.94 35.83 -13.44
CA GLY A 339 -8.26 35.97 -14.71
C GLY A 339 -8.86 35.06 -15.79
N ILE A 340 -8.41 35.24 -17.01
CA ILE A 340 -8.82 34.42 -18.17
C ILE A 340 -7.79 33.33 -18.39
N LEU A 341 -8.24 32.08 -18.26
CA LEU A 341 -7.45 30.89 -18.60
C LEU A 341 -7.70 30.50 -20.06
N SER A 342 -6.62 30.33 -20.84
CA SER A 342 -6.66 29.85 -22.21
C SER A 342 -6.03 28.47 -22.32
N PHE A 343 -6.73 27.51 -22.93
CA PHE A 343 -6.26 26.15 -23.11
C PHE A 343 -6.84 25.49 -24.37
N THR A 344 -6.16 24.50 -24.92
CA THR A 344 -6.68 23.61 -25.96
C THR A 344 -7.04 22.26 -25.36
N TYR A 345 -8.26 21.78 -25.65
CA TYR A 345 -8.73 20.47 -25.25
C TYR A 345 -8.49 19.47 -26.38
N ALA A 346 -7.48 18.62 -26.21
CA ALA A 346 -7.13 17.54 -27.13
C ALA A 346 -7.05 16.22 -26.34
N ASP A 347 -6.34 15.22 -26.84
CA ASP A 347 -6.04 13.99 -26.10
C ASP A 347 -5.25 14.31 -24.81
N GLU A 348 -4.42 15.37 -24.87
CA GLU A 348 -3.79 16.02 -23.72
C GLU A 348 -4.26 17.48 -23.68
N ILE A 349 -4.46 18.01 -22.46
CA ILE A 349 -4.86 19.41 -22.30
C ILE A 349 -3.60 20.27 -22.37
N VAL A 350 -3.55 21.17 -23.35
CA VAL A 350 -2.44 22.09 -23.53
C VAL A 350 -2.85 23.47 -23.02
N LEU A 351 -2.17 23.95 -21.98
CA LEU A 351 -2.29 25.34 -21.52
C LEU A 351 -1.66 26.27 -22.53
N GLU A 352 -2.43 27.24 -23.01
CA GLU A 352 -1.96 28.27 -23.94
C GLU A 352 -1.55 29.54 -23.21
N GLY A 353 -2.16 29.84 -22.06
CA GLY A 353 -1.82 30.98 -21.24
C GLY A 353 -2.88 31.34 -20.20
N TYR A 354 -2.48 32.23 -19.33
CA TYR A 354 -3.32 32.84 -18.31
C TYR A 354 -3.01 34.34 -18.29
N HIS A 355 -4.03 35.20 -18.22
CA HIS A 355 -3.84 36.63 -18.08
C HIS A 355 -4.96 37.25 -17.24
N GLU A 356 -4.58 38.26 -16.49
CA GLU A 356 -5.56 39.13 -15.83
C GLU A 356 -6.24 40.00 -16.86
N GLY A 357 -7.56 40.15 -16.80
CA GLY A 357 -8.32 40.96 -17.72
C GLY A 357 -9.81 40.71 -17.67
N ASP A 358 -10.54 41.56 -18.43
CA ASP A 358 -11.97 41.43 -18.58
C ASP A 358 -12.32 40.80 -19.95
N ARG A 359 -13.45 40.11 -20.02
CA ARG A 359 -13.99 39.52 -21.25
C ARG A 359 -14.32 40.59 -22.32
N ASP A 360 -14.63 41.80 -21.87
CA ASP A 360 -15.11 42.92 -22.68
C ASP A 360 -13.98 43.93 -23.07
N GLY A 361 -12.71 43.64 -22.67
CA GLY A 361 -11.53 44.47 -22.82
C GLY A 361 -10.69 44.22 -24.06
#